data_aa108bf758fb8a0fe4a17dd7d6be46b0
#
_entry.id   aa108bf758fb8a0fe4a17dd7d6be46b0
#
_cell.length_a   1.000
_cell.length_b   1.000
_cell.length_c   1.000
_cell.angle_alpha   90.00
_cell.angle_beta   90.00
_cell.angle_gamma   90.00
#
_symmetry.space_group_name_H-M   'P 1'
#
loop_
_entity.id
_entity.type
_entity.pdbx_description
1 polymer ?
#
loop_
_entity_poly.entity_id
_entity_poly.type
_entity_poly.pdbx_seq_one_letter_code
_entity_poly.pdbx_strand_id
1 'polypeptide(L)'
;MVIAKEGFQDDEFKFPKGIIEDAGFLVDVSSTEKGECKGKFGSKVVADLDFDEVETSDYVAVVLVGGPGSKELVGNRSLERILNEATVRDLLIGAICFSPVILAKAGIINGRKATVFDVDGSNINVINEDGVYVDEDVVVDGKLVTANGGKAAKEFGEKIV
;
A
#
# COMPACT_ATOMS: atom_id res chain seq x y z
N MET A 1 -3.53 0.70 7.86
CA MET A 1 -2.57 0.06 6.90
C MET A 1 -3.14 -1.25 6.40
N VAL A 2 -3.00 -1.54 5.11
CA VAL A 2 -3.48 -2.76 4.45
C VAL A 2 -2.33 -3.74 4.29
N ILE A 3 -2.51 -4.99 4.76
CA ILE A 3 -1.54 -6.07 4.61
C ILE A 3 -2.22 -7.33 4.08
N ALA A 4 -1.47 -8.18 3.38
CA ALA A 4 -1.91 -9.52 3.06
C ALA A 4 -2.02 -10.39 4.32
N LYS A 5 -2.93 -11.36 4.34
CA LYS A 5 -3.09 -12.31 5.45
C LYS A 5 -1.83 -13.14 5.66
N GLU A 6 -1.20 -13.56 4.57
CA GLU A 6 0.04 -14.32 4.55
C GLU A 6 1.03 -13.65 3.58
N GLY A 7 2.31 -13.57 3.96
CA GLY A 7 3.40 -13.15 3.09
C GLY A 7 3.48 -11.65 2.81
N PHE A 8 2.98 -10.78 3.69
CA PHE A 8 3.32 -9.35 3.62
C PHE A 8 4.82 -9.17 3.91
N GLN A 9 5.43 -8.11 3.39
CA GLN A 9 6.85 -7.84 3.62
C GLN A 9 7.04 -7.10 4.95
N ASP A 10 7.80 -7.70 5.84
CA ASP A 10 7.91 -7.32 7.25
C ASP A 10 8.45 -5.90 7.45
N ASP A 11 9.53 -5.53 6.74
CA ASP A 11 10.14 -4.20 6.85
C ASP A 11 9.29 -3.11 6.20
N GLU A 12 8.55 -3.45 5.13
CA GLU A 12 7.62 -2.53 4.46
C GLU A 12 6.38 -2.23 5.30
N PHE A 13 6.08 -3.08 6.25
CA PHE A 13 5.09 -2.83 7.28
C PHE A 13 5.69 -2.07 8.47
N LYS A 14 6.77 -2.61 9.05
CA LYS A 14 7.33 -2.17 10.32
C LYS A 14 7.85 -0.73 10.27
N PHE A 15 8.65 -0.39 9.25
CA PHE A 15 9.28 0.93 9.21
C PHE A 15 8.27 2.06 8.96
N PRO A 16 7.39 1.98 7.94
CA PRO A 16 6.39 3.03 7.74
C PRO A 16 5.44 3.15 8.93
N LYS A 17 4.99 2.02 9.51
CA LYS A 17 4.12 2.04 10.69
C LYS A 17 4.77 2.79 11.85
N GLY A 18 6.02 2.46 12.19
CA GLY A 18 6.73 3.14 13.27
C GLY A 18 6.89 4.64 13.04
N ILE A 19 7.25 5.06 11.82
CA ILE A 19 7.40 6.47 11.46
C ILE A 19 6.06 7.21 11.56
N ILE A 20 4.97 6.62 11.09
CA ILE A 20 3.63 7.19 11.16
C ILE A 20 3.18 7.35 12.63
N GLU A 21 3.42 6.34 13.46
CA GLU A 21 3.11 6.38 14.89
C GLU A 21 3.98 7.38 15.66
N ASP A 22 5.28 7.46 15.36
CA ASP A 22 6.20 8.45 15.93
C ASP A 22 5.80 9.89 15.57
N ALA A 23 5.15 10.09 14.42
CA ALA A 23 4.56 11.37 14.02
C ALA A 23 3.22 11.70 14.73
N GLY A 24 2.72 10.81 15.58
CA GLY A 24 1.53 11.01 16.42
C GLY A 24 0.22 10.52 15.79
N PHE A 25 0.26 9.78 14.69
CA PHE A 25 -0.93 9.18 14.10
C PHE A 25 -1.22 7.80 14.71
N LEU A 26 -2.50 7.45 14.77
CA LEU A 26 -2.93 6.09 15.09
C LEU A 26 -2.95 5.25 13.81
N VAL A 27 -2.56 3.99 13.92
CA VAL A 27 -2.50 3.07 12.77
C VAL A 27 -3.32 1.82 13.07
N ASP A 28 -4.46 1.70 12.40
CA ASP A 28 -5.21 0.45 12.33
C ASP A 28 -4.67 -0.43 11.19
N VAL A 29 -4.65 -1.71 11.43
CA VAL A 29 -4.22 -2.71 10.45
C VAL A 29 -5.43 -3.46 9.92
N SER A 30 -5.56 -3.52 8.60
CA SER A 30 -6.63 -4.28 7.95
C SER A 30 -6.08 -5.33 6.98
N SER A 31 -6.81 -6.43 6.87
CA SER A 31 -6.51 -7.52 5.94
C SER A 31 -7.81 -8.11 5.38
N THR A 32 -7.71 -9.18 4.59
CA THR A 32 -8.89 -9.91 4.09
C THR A 32 -9.74 -10.50 5.21
N GLU A 33 -9.13 -10.75 6.36
CA GLU A 33 -9.77 -11.28 7.57
C GLU A 33 -9.06 -10.73 8.80
N LYS A 34 -9.82 -10.50 9.88
CA LYS A 34 -9.26 -10.16 11.20
C LYS A 34 -8.33 -11.25 11.75
N GLY A 35 -7.53 -10.85 12.71
CA GLY A 35 -6.67 -11.73 13.48
C GLY A 35 -5.25 -11.84 12.93
N GLU A 36 -4.53 -12.88 13.33
CA GLU A 36 -3.11 -13.04 13.03
C GLU A 36 -2.84 -13.10 11.52
N CYS A 37 -1.97 -12.21 11.07
CA CYS A 37 -1.36 -12.18 9.74
C CYS A 37 0.13 -12.53 9.86
N LYS A 38 0.69 -13.20 8.86
CA LYS A 38 2.10 -13.63 8.87
C LYS A 38 2.90 -12.96 7.79
N GLY A 39 4.00 -12.32 8.19
CA GLY A 39 4.98 -11.75 7.28
C GLY A 39 5.80 -12.80 6.56
N LYS A 40 6.38 -12.41 5.43
CA LYS A 40 7.30 -13.23 4.63
C LYS A 40 8.50 -13.76 5.43
N PHE A 41 8.98 -12.96 6.38
CA PHE A 41 10.14 -13.29 7.23
C PHE A 41 9.75 -13.71 8.65
N GLY A 42 8.48 -13.97 8.89
CA GLY A 42 7.98 -14.59 10.10
C GLY A 42 7.40 -13.63 11.15
N SER A 43 7.29 -12.34 10.85
CA SER A 43 6.56 -11.42 11.72
C SER A 43 5.11 -11.86 11.86
N LYS A 44 4.57 -11.63 13.05
CA LYS A 44 3.15 -11.83 13.35
C LYS A 44 2.53 -10.48 13.68
N VAL A 45 1.47 -10.14 12.98
CA VAL A 45 0.72 -8.90 13.13
C VAL A 45 -0.76 -9.24 13.23
N VAL A 46 -1.45 -8.57 14.14
CA VAL A 46 -2.92 -8.73 14.23
C VAL A 46 -3.59 -7.68 13.34
N ALA A 47 -4.41 -8.13 12.40
CA ALA A 47 -5.32 -7.25 11.69
C ALA A 47 -6.52 -6.91 12.60
N ASP A 48 -6.70 -5.63 12.86
CA ASP A 48 -7.77 -5.11 13.73
C ASP A 48 -9.13 -5.19 13.02
N LEU A 49 -9.11 -5.02 11.70
CA LEU A 49 -10.28 -4.95 10.84
C LEU A 49 -10.13 -5.89 9.64
N ASP A 50 -11.24 -6.46 9.19
CA ASP A 50 -11.33 -6.92 7.80
C ASP A 50 -11.67 -5.74 6.86
N PHE A 51 -11.54 -5.95 5.55
CA PHE A 51 -11.75 -4.87 4.58
C PHE A 51 -13.19 -4.35 4.58
N ASP A 52 -14.18 -5.15 4.93
CA ASP A 52 -15.59 -4.75 4.92
C ASP A 52 -15.92 -3.82 6.09
N GLU A 53 -15.14 -3.90 7.18
CA GLU A 53 -15.29 -3.05 8.36
C GLU A 53 -14.56 -1.70 8.26
N VAL A 54 -13.74 -1.48 7.22
CA VAL A 54 -12.99 -0.22 7.06
C VAL A 54 -13.92 0.90 6.62
N GLU A 55 -14.10 1.89 7.50
CA GLU A 55 -14.81 3.14 7.24
C GLU A 55 -13.82 4.24 6.89
N THR A 56 -13.70 4.58 5.61
CA THR A 56 -12.69 5.54 5.11
C THR A 56 -12.83 6.95 5.67
N SER A 57 -14.01 7.29 6.22
CA SER A 57 -14.26 8.56 6.91
C SER A 57 -13.41 8.75 8.18
N ASP A 58 -12.92 7.68 8.76
CA ASP A 58 -12.20 7.70 10.02
C ASP A 58 -10.68 7.88 9.83
N TYR A 59 -10.23 7.90 8.56
CA TYR A 59 -8.82 7.91 8.22
C TYR A 59 -8.42 9.13 7.38
N VAL A 60 -7.15 9.49 7.47
CA VAL A 60 -6.50 10.53 6.65
C VAL A 60 -5.62 9.92 5.54
N ALA A 61 -5.30 8.65 5.67
CA ALA A 61 -4.47 7.92 4.71
C ALA A 61 -4.83 6.44 4.62
N VAL A 62 -4.61 5.84 3.45
CA VAL A 62 -4.64 4.39 3.21
C VAL A 62 -3.28 3.97 2.68
N VAL A 63 -2.61 3.04 3.37
CA VAL A 63 -1.24 2.62 3.03
C VAL A 63 -1.21 1.11 2.80
N LEU A 64 -0.82 0.71 1.58
CA LEU A 64 -0.72 -0.69 1.15
C LEU A 64 0.72 -1.18 1.26
N VAL A 65 0.91 -2.23 2.04
CA VAL A 65 2.19 -2.92 2.22
C VAL A 65 2.35 -3.98 1.12
N GLY A 66 3.57 -4.14 0.63
CA GLY A 66 3.88 -5.13 -0.39
C GLY A 66 4.18 -6.52 0.17
N GLY A 67 4.95 -7.27 -0.59
CA GLY A 67 5.31 -8.65 -0.33
C GLY A 67 4.62 -9.63 -1.28
N PRO A 68 5.05 -10.89 -1.32
CA PRO A 68 4.50 -11.88 -2.26
C PRO A 68 2.99 -12.11 -2.06
N GLY A 69 2.49 -12.03 -0.83
CA GLY A 69 1.07 -12.19 -0.53
C GLY A 69 0.18 -11.06 -1.04
N SER A 70 0.73 -9.86 -1.26
CA SER A 70 -0.06 -8.74 -1.77
C SER A 70 -0.62 -8.96 -3.18
N LYS A 71 -0.06 -9.91 -3.95
CA LYS A 71 -0.57 -10.31 -5.27
C LYS A 71 -2.02 -10.83 -5.21
N GLU A 72 -2.39 -11.47 -4.11
CA GLU A 72 -3.74 -12.01 -3.91
C GLU A 72 -4.79 -10.92 -3.65
N LEU A 73 -4.34 -9.70 -3.37
CA LEU A 73 -5.22 -8.54 -3.14
C LEU A 73 -5.67 -7.86 -4.45
N VAL A 74 -5.05 -8.19 -5.59
CA VAL A 74 -5.46 -7.63 -6.88
C VAL A 74 -6.89 -8.07 -7.20
N GLY A 75 -7.76 -7.10 -7.52
CA GLY A 75 -9.18 -7.37 -7.82
C GLY A 75 -10.05 -7.72 -6.61
N ASN A 76 -9.54 -7.54 -5.39
CA ASN A 76 -10.37 -7.68 -4.20
C ASN A 76 -11.36 -6.51 -4.12
N ARG A 77 -12.65 -6.80 -4.22
CA ARG A 77 -13.72 -5.79 -4.32
C ARG A 77 -13.81 -4.88 -3.11
N SER A 78 -13.61 -5.42 -1.91
CA SER A 78 -13.68 -4.62 -0.67
C SER A 78 -12.47 -3.67 -0.57
N LEU A 79 -11.29 -4.11 -1.00
CA LEU A 79 -10.13 -3.23 -1.10
C LEU A 79 -10.31 -2.17 -2.20
N GLU A 80 -10.86 -2.52 -3.36
CA GLU A 80 -11.18 -1.55 -4.41
C GLU A 80 -12.19 -0.50 -3.94
N ARG A 81 -13.20 -0.90 -3.13
CA ARG A 81 -14.12 0.05 -2.48
C ARG A 81 -13.35 1.03 -1.60
N ILE A 82 -12.47 0.56 -0.71
CA ILE A 82 -11.65 1.40 0.16
C ILE A 82 -10.82 2.40 -0.65
N LEU A 83 -10.16 1.95 -1.71
CA LEU A 83 -9.32 2.78 -2.55
C LEU A 83 -10.11 3.86 -3.31
N ASN A 84 -11.26 3.49 -3.86
CA ASN A 84 -12.15 4.43 -4.55
C ASN A 84 -12.70 5.49 -3.59
N GLU A 85 -13.18 5.08 -2.40
CA GLU A 85 -13.64 6.00 -1.36
C GLU A 85 -12.51 6.93 -0.88
N ALA A 86 -11.30 6.39 -0.67
CA ALA A 86 -10.13 7.18 -0.30
C ALA A 86 -9.80 8.24 -1.36
N THR A 87 -9.92 7.88 -2.65
CA THR A 87 -9.72 8.81 -3.76
C THR A 87 -10.79 9.92 -3.77
N VAL A 88 -12.07 9.56 -3.62
CA VAL A 88 -13.19 10.52 -3.59
C VAL A 88 -13.06 11.48 -2.40
N ARG A 89 -12.58 11.00 -1.27
CA ARG A 89 -12.35 11.80 -0.05
C ARG A 89 -11.04 12.57 -0.06
N ASP A 90 -10.25 12.45 -1.12
CA ASP A 90 -8.92 13.09 -1.23
C ASP A 90 -7.98 12.70 -0.07
N LEU A 91 -8.01 11.43 0.36
CA LEU A 91 -7.08 10.89 1.35
C LEU A 91 -5.71 10.66 0.70
N LEU A 92 -4.65 10.64 1.52
CA LEU A 92 -3.35 10.18 1.07
C LEU A 92 -3.41 8.66 0.79
N ILE A 93 -2.90 8.24 -0.36
CA ILE A 93 -2.78 6.83 -0.72
C ILE A 93 -1.31 6.49 -0.88
N GLY A 94 -0.83 5.57 -0.04
CA GLY A 94 0.51 5.03 -0.10
C GLY A 94 0.52 3.59 -0.60
N ALA A 95 1.50 3.22 -1.44
CA ALA A 95 1.71 1.83 -1.85
C ALA A 95 3.18 1.53 -2.09
N ILE A 96 3.67 0.41 -1.54
CA ILE A 96 5.07 0.02 -1.63
C ILE A 96 5.23 -1.35 -2.29
N CYS A 97 6.35 -1.56 -2.97
CA CYS A 97 6.78 -2.80 -3.58
C CYS A 97 5.85 -3.24 -4.72
N PHE A 98 5.13 -4.34 -4.57
CA PHE A 98 4.14 -4.80 -5.55
C PHE A 98 2.83 -4.01 -5.49
N SER A 99 2.50 -3.41 -4.36
CA SER A 99 1.17 -2.79 -4.13
C SER A 99 0.80 -1.66 -5.09
N PRO A 100 1.71 -0.89 -5.72
CA PRO A 100 1.34 0.01 -6.81
C PRO A 100 0.62 -0.68 -7.97
N VAL A 101 0.88 -1.99 -8.23
CA VAL A 101 0.12 -2.78 -9.21
C VAL A 101 -1.35 -2.90 -8.82
N ILE A 102 -1.64 -3.06 -7.52
CA ILE A 102 -3.02 -3.09 -7.02
C ILE A 102 -3.72 -1.77 -7.32
N LEU A 103 -3.04 -0.64 -7.07
CA LEU A 103 -3.56 0.69 -7.36
C LEU A 103 -3.81 0.89 -8.86
N ALA A 104 -2.88 0.45 -9.72
CA ALA A 104 -3.03 0.54 -11.18
C ALA A 104 -4.24 -0.26 -11.65
N LYS A 105 -4.39 -1.51 -11.20
CA LYS A 105 -5.53 -2.37 -11.58
C LYS A 105 -6.87 -1.86 -11.04
N ALA A 106 -6.86 -1.10 -9.94
CA ALA A 106 -8.04 -0.41 -9.41
C ALA A 106 -8.31 0.96 -10.07
N GLY A 107 -7.50 1.39 -11.06
CA GLY A 107 -7.67 2.67 -11.76
C GLY A 107 -7.25 3.91 -10.95
N ILE A 108 -6.52 3.73 -9.84
CA ILE A 108 -6.14 4.83 -8.94
C ILE A 108 -4.95 5.65 -9.46
N ILE A 109 -4.09 5.04 -10.27
CA ILE A 109 -2.86 5.69 -10.79
C ILE A 109 -3.11 6.53 -12.06
N ASN A 110 -4.29 6.50 -12.63
CA ASN A 110 -4.60 7.13 -13.92
C ASN A 110 -3.97 8.53 -14.08
N GLY A 111 -3.05 8.64 -15.06
CA GLY A 111 -2.31 9.86 -15.39
C GLY A 111 -1.25 10.29 -14.37
N ARG A 112 -1.07 9.57 -13.26
CA ARG A 112 -0.13 9.94 -12.19
C ARG A 112 1.23 9.27 -12.37
N LYS A 113 2.26 9.90 -11.81
CA LYS A 113 3.59 9.32 -11.68
C LYS A 113 3.62 8.31 -10.54
N ALA A 114 4.27 7.16 -10.78
CA ALA A 114 4.44 6.12 -9.77
C ALA A 114 5.70 5.30 -10.01
N THR A 115 6.23 4.71 -8.94
CA THR A 115 7.24 3.67 -9.00
C THR A 115 6.67 2.35 -8.47
N VAL A 116 7.36 1.24 -8.72
CA VAL A 116 6.93 -0.10 -8.36
C VAL A 116 8.15 -1.03 -8.26
N PHE A 117 8.06 -2.06 -7.43
CA PHE A 117 9.01 -3.17 -7.49
C PHE A 117 8.83 -3.95 -8.79
N ASP A 118 9.93 -4.14 -9.49
CA ASP A 118 9.94 -4.86 -10.75
C ASP A 118 11.18 -5.76 -10.88
N VAL A 119 11.04 -6.85 -11.63
CA VAL A 119 12.14 -7.79 -11.90
C VAL A 119 12.34 -7.99 -13.40
N ASP A 120 11.25 -8.03 -14.16
CA ASP A 120 11.26 -8.42 -15.58
C ASP A 120 10.53 -7.42 -16.50
N GLY A 121 10.15 -6.27 -15.99
CA GLY A 121 9.42 -5.23 -16.72
C GLY A 121 7.89 -5.39 -16.67
N SER A 122 7.37 -6.48 -16.11
CA SER A 122 5.93 -6.74 -16.10
C SER A 122 5.14 -5.75 -15.27
N ASN A 123 5.63 -5.43 -14.07
CA ASN A 123 4.97 -4.47 -13.17
C ASN A 123 5.08 -3.04 -13.69
N ILE A 124 6.22 -2.66 -14.28
CA ILE A 124 6.41 -1.37 -14.95
C ILE A 124 5.39 -1.21 -16.10
N ASN A 125 5.18 -2.26 -16.89
CA ASN A 125 4.19 -2.23 -17.96
C ASN A 125 2.78 -1.98 -17.42
N VAL A 126 2.41 -2.61 -16.30
CA VAL A 126 1.11 -2.37 -15.65
C VAL A 126 0.96 -0.91 -15.20
N ILE A 127 2.00 -0.30 -14.63
CA ILE A 127 1.95 1.12 -14.28
C ILE A 127 1.77 1.99 -15.52
N ASN A 128 2.48 1.68 -16.61
CA ASN A 128 2.43 2.46 -17.85
C ASN A 128 1.15 2.25 -18.69
N GLU A 129 0.27 1.30 -18.35
CA GLU A 129 -1.05 1.18 -18.98
C GLU A 129 -1.90 2.44 -18.78
N ASP A 130 -1.90 3.01 -17.55
CA ASP A 130 -2.74 4.16 -17.19
C ASP A 130 -1.99 5.30 -16.49
N GLY A 131 -0.74 5.09 -16.07
CA GLY A 131 0.10 6.05 -15.35
C GLY A 131 1.43 6.31 -16.06
N VAL A 132 2.36 6.90 -15.34
CA VAL A 132 3.72 7.18 -15.78
C VAL A 132 4.71 6.56 -14.80
N TYR A 133 5.39 5.50 -15.21
CA TYR A 133 6.47 4.93 -14.39
C TYR A 133 7.64 5.90 -14.27
N VAL A 134 8.16 6.03 -13.05
CA VAL A 134 9.37 6.80 -12.73
C VAL A 134 10.34 5.89 -12.01
N ASP A 135 11.57 5.83 -12.51
CA ASP A 135 12.65 5.01 -11.95
C ASP A 135 13.31 5.74 -10.76
N GLU A 136 12.59 5.79 -9.65
CA GLU A 136 13.02 6.34 -8.37
C GLU A 136 12.60 5.41 -7.23
N ASP A 137 13.32 5.47 -6.11
CA ASP A 137 13.00 4.64 -4.95
C ASP A 137 11.66 4.99 -4.33
N VAL A 138 11.34 6.30 -4.26
CA VAL A 138 10.06 6.83 -3.79
C VAL A 138 9.58 7.92 -4.74
N VAL A 139 8.32 7.85 -5.14
CA VAL A 139 7.66 8.85 -5.98
C VAL A 139 6.46 9.44 -5.25
N VAL A 140 6.40 10.75 -5.20
CA VAL A 140 5.27 11.52 -4.65
C VAL A 140 4.60 12.29 -5.79
N ASP A 141 3.32 12.05 -6.01
CA ASP A 141 2.50 12.79 -6.96
C ASP A 141 1.20 13.22 -6.28
N GLY A 142 1.20 14.44 -5.77
CA GLY A 142 0.12 14.95 -4.93
C GLY A 142 -0.05 14.10 -3.67
N LYS A 143 -1.20 13.48 -3.50
CA LYS A 143 -1.53 12.57 -2.39
C LYS A 143 -1.32 11.09 -2.71
N LEU A 144 -0.63 10.79 -3.79
CA LEU A 144 -0.17 9.45 -4.11
C LEU A 144 1.32 9.32 -3.78
N VAL A 145 1.67 8.38 -2.92
CA VAL A 145 3.05 8.06 -2.56
C VAL A 145 3.32 6.60 -2.92
N THR A 146 4.28 6.35 -3.80
CA THR A 146 4.66 4.98 -4.16
C THR A 146 6.14 4.74 -3.91
N ALA A 147 6.52 3.48 -3.62
CA ALA A 147 7.90 3.10 -3.40
C ALA A 147 8.21 1.71 -4.00
N ASN A 148 9.47 1.50 -4.40
CA ASN A 148 9.86 0.32 -5.17
C ASN A 148 10.26 -0.90 -4.33
N GLY A 149 10.20 -0.83 -2.99
CA GLY A 149 10.46 -1.99 -2.14
C GLY A 149 11.11 -1.71 -0.80
N GLY A 150 11.49 -2.76 -0.09
CA GLY A 150 11.90 -2.68 1.32
C GLY A 150 13.07 -1.75 1.63
N LYS A 151 13.98 -1.52 0.69
CA LYS A 151 15.08 -0.56 0.87
C LYS A 151 14.57 0.88 1.00
N ALA A 152 13.46 1.20 0.33
CA ALA A 152 12.81 2.49 0.35
C ALA A 152 11.79 2.66 1.51
N ALA A 153 11.56 1.62 2.32
CA ALA A 153 10.48 1.60 3.31
C ALA A 153 10.53 2.74 4.33
N LYS A 154 11.73 3.17 4.75
CA LYS A 154 11.88 4.30 5.68
C LYS A 154 11.50 5.62 5.01
N GLU A 155 12.10 5.90 3.85
CA GLU A 155 11.79 7.11 3.09
C GLU A 155 10.31 7.17 2.70
N PHE A 156 9.72 6.03 2.30
CA PHE A 156 8.29 5.91 2.04
C PHE A 156 7.46 6.33 3.26
N GLY A 157 7.80 5.84 4.46
CA GLY A 157 7.15 6.25 5.70
C GLY A 157 7.27 7.75 5.96
N GLU A 158 8.46 8.34 5.74
CA GLU A 158 8.72 9.78 5.89
C GLU A 158 7.93 10.65 4.89
N LYS A 159 7.59 10.12 3.71
CA LYS A 159 6.77 10.83 2.71
C LYS A 159 5.26 10.73 2.98
N ILE A 160 4.83 9.83 3.84
CA ILE A 160 3.43 9.68 4.24
C ILE A 160 3.05 10.67 5.34
N VAL A 161 3.98 11.03 6.20
CA VAL A 161 3.79 12.00 7.30
C VAL A 161 4.21 13.41 6.89
#